data_b77367c24a714e582b8cd845b76af50b
#
_entry.id   b77367c24a714e582b8cd845b76af50b
#
_cell.length_a   1.000
_cell.length_b   1.000
_cell.length_c   1.000
_cell.angle_alpha   90.00
_cell.angle_beta   90.00
_cell.angle_gamma   90.00
#
_symmetry.space_group_name_H-M   'P 1'
#
loop_
_entity.id
_entity.type
_entity.pdbx_description
1 polymer ?
#
loop_
_entity_poly.entity_id
_entity_poly.type
_entity_poly.pdbx_seq_one_letter_code
_entity_poly.pdbx_strand_id
1 'polypeptide(L)'
;MSEMTLFIGGTIHTIGPAGTVEAVLIRGDRIVAVGDRADCEKATTGSFDTVNLAGSTMVPGFVDAHTHPLMLGQCASWADLTGAGSIDDLVKLLREHDRTSDSLDPIRGFGYDHHRLGTDDNHPTADDLDRVAGDRPVEIMHASGHGYVVNHESMRRAGIDASTPTPPGGRIDRTDSGEPNGVIFDAACDLLTGPEGVKI
;
A
#
# COMPACT_ATOMS: atom_id res chain seq x y z
N MET A 1 21.87 -34.55 4.92
CA MET A 1 21.32 -33.78 3.77
C MET A 1 22.53 -33.22 3.04
N SER A 2 22.59 -33.30 1.73
CA SER A 2 23.71 -32.72 0.98
C SER A 2 23.65 -31.19 1.09
N GLU A 3 24.82 -30.55 1.08
CA GLU A 3 24.91 -29.07 1.06
C GLU A 3 24.44 -28.49 -0.28
N MET A 4 24.26 -29.34 -1.30
CA MET A 4 23.95 -28.99 -2.67
C MET A 4 22.54 -29.43 -3.05
N THR A 5 21.80 -28.56 -3.75
CA THR A 5 20.45 -28.87 -4.26
C THR A 5 20.35 -28.45 -5.72
N LEU A 6 19.90 -29.37 -6.59
CA LEU A 6 19.65 -29.13 -7.99
C LEU A 6 18.13 -29.02 -8.26
N PHE A 7 17.69 -27.87 -8.76
CA PHE A 7 16.32 -27.63 -9.20
C PHE A 7 16.18 -27.90 -10.68
N ILE A 8 15.18 -28.70 -11.08
CA ILE A 8 14.91 -29.11 -12.48
C ILE A 8 13.40 -29.32 -12.72
N GLY A 9 13.01 -29.57 -13.95
CA GLY A 9 11.66 -30.04 -14.29
C GLY A 9 10.59 -28.97 -14.29
N GLY A 10 10.97 -27.71 -14.48
CA GLY A 10 10.07 -26.58 -14.65
C GLY A 10 10.69 -25.50 -15.52
N THR A 11 9.98 -24.39 -15.71
CA THR A 11 10.51 -23.20 -16.38
C THR A 11 11.23 -22.33 -15.37
N ILE A 12 12.53 -22.09 -15.58
CA ILE A 12 13.35 -21.28 -14.66
C ILE A 12 13.78 -20.00 -15.37
N HIS A 13 13.25 -18.86 -14.91
CA HIS A 13 13.63 -17.52 -15.41
C HIS A 13 14.68 -16.92 -14.47
N THR A 14 15.88 -16.67 -14.97
CA THR A 14 16.96 -16.08 -14.15
C THR A 14 16.81 -14.59 -13.93
N ILE A 15 15.96 -13.93 -14.74
CA ILE A 15 15.82 -12.45 -14.80
C ILE A 15 17.19 -11.76 -14.96
N GLY A 16 18.10 -12.45 -15.64
CA GLY A 16 19.47 -12.02 -15.88
C GLY A 16 19.96 -12.46 -17.26
N PRO A 17 21.27 -12.29 -17.56
CA PRO A 17 21.83 -12.60 -18.89
C PRO A 17 21.66 -14.05 -19.36
N ALA A 18 21.51 -14.99 -18.43
CA ALA A 18 21.30 -16.40 -18.77
C ALA A 18 19.86 -16.69 -19.28
N GLY A 19 18.92 -15.74 -19.13
CA GLY A 19 17.56 -15.89 -19.63
C GLY A 19 16.77 -17.00 -18.96
N THR A 20 16.14 -17.86 -19.76
CA THR A 20 15.40 -19.04 -19.28
C THR A 20 16.32 -20.28 -19.38
N VAL A 21 16.39 -21.06 -18.31
CA VAL A 21 17.30 -22.19 -18.15
C VAL A 21 16.56 -23.45 -17.71
N GLU A 22 17.21 -24.62 -17.84
CA GLU A 22 16.66 -25.95 -17.49
C GLU A 22 16.90 -26.27 -16.00
N ALA A 23 18.01 -25.76 -15.42
CA ALA A 23 18.43 -26.13 -14.08
C ALA A 23 19.11 -24.98 -13.34
N VAL A 24 19.02 -25.05 -12.01
CA VAL A 24 19.78 -24.23 -11.06
C VAL A 24 20.37 -25.14 -10.00
N LEU A 25 21.68 -25.03 -9.78
CA LEU A 25 22.40 -25.70 -8.70
C LEU A 25 22.72 -24.69 -7.61
N ILE A 26 22.33 -24.97 -6.38
CA ILE A 26 22.65 -24.15 -5.22
C ILE A 26 23.51 -24.93 -4.22
N ARG A 27 24.35 -24.20 -3.47
CA ARG A 27 25.09 -24.68 -2.29
C ARG A 27 24.75 -23.77 -1.13
N GLY A 28 24.04 -24.29 -0.11
CA GLY A 28 23.58 -23.49 0.99
C GLY A 28 22.75 -22.27 0.52
N ASP A 29 23.28 -21.08 0.69
CA ASP A 29 22.66 -19.79 0.31
C ASP A 29 23.17 -19.22 -1.04
N ARG A 30 23.97 -19.99 -1.82
CA ARG A 30 24.61 -19.51 -3.03
C ARG A 30 24.19 -20.32 -4.27
N ILE A 31 23.90 -19.59 -5.35
CA ILE A 31 23.77 -20.19 -6.67
C ILE A 31 25.17 -20.52 -7.18
N VAL A 32 25.40 -21.77 -7.55
CA VAL A 32 26.69 -22.29 -8.04
C VAL A 32 26.71 -22.35 -9.57
N ALA A 33 25.62 -22.79 -10.17
CA ALA A 33 25.48 -22.89 -11.61
C ALA A 33 24.02 -22.68 -12.05
N VAL A 34 23.84 -22.14 -13.26
CA VAL A 34 22.56 -22.03 -13.95
C VAL A 34 22.80 -22.40 -15.43
N GLY A 35 21.85 -23.05 -16.06
CA GLY A 35 21.96 -23.44 -17.49
C GLY A 35 21.27 -24.73 -17.77
N ASP A 36 21.89 -25.53 -18.69
CA ASP A 36 21.43 -26.86 -18.99
C ASP A 36 21.68 -27.79 -17.81
N ARG A 37 20.79 -28.77 -17.63
CA ARG A 37 20.90 -29.74 -16.55
C ARG A 37 22.26 -30.38 -16.46
N ALA A 38 22.81 -30.84 -17.61
CA ALA A 38 24.09 -31.52 -17.69
C ALA A 38 25.27 -30.65 -17.22
N ASP A 39 25.23 -29.36 -17.48
CA ASP A 39 26.27 -28.42 -17.06
C ASP A 39 26.19 -28.09 -15.57
N CYS A 40 24.98 -27.98 -15.03
CA CYS A 40 24.77 -27.85 -13.60
C CYS A 40 25.25 -29.10 -12.83
N GLU A 41 25.00 -30.32 -13.35
CA GLU A 41 25.50 -31.56 -12.75
C GLU A 41 27.03 -31.65 -12.76
N LYS A 42 27.68 -31.19 -13.83
CA LYS A 42 29.15 -31.14 -13.93
C LYS A 42 29.80 -30.09 -13.02
N ALA A 43 29.04 -29.08 -12.59
CA ALA A 43 29.54 -28.02 -11.72
C ALA A 43 29.82 -28.51 -10.30
N THR A 44 29.50 -29.76 -9.97
CA THR A 44 29.81 -30.40 -8.70
C THR A 44 30.38 -31.80 -8.89
N THR A 45 31.32 -32.17 -8.02
CA THR A 45 31.84 -33.56 -7.93
C THR A 45 31.27 -34.30 -6.72
N GLY A 46 30.47 -33.61 -5.91
CA GLY A 46 29.81 -34.14 -4.70
C GLY A 46 28.37 -34.61 -4.95
N SER A 47 27.78 -35.21 -3.95
CA SER A 47 26.36 -35.56 -3.95
C SER A 47 25.50 -34.31 -3.85
N PHE A 48 24.36 -34.33 -4.49
CA PHE A 48 23.34 -33.29 -4.43
C PHE A 48 21.94 -33.91 -4.28
N ASP A 49 21.05 -33.19 -3.64
CA ASP A 49 19.63 -33.49 -3.63
C ASP A 49 18.95 -32.87 -4.86
N THR A 50 17.94 -33.53 -5.40
CA THR A 50 17.21 -33.02 -6.59
C THR A 50 15.81 -32.61 -6.18
N VAL A 51 15.43 -31.39 -6.53
CA VAL A 51 14.06 -30.88 -6.43
C VAL A 51 13.46 -30.78 -7.82
N ASN A 52 12.42 -31.58 -8.07
CA ASN A 52 11.66 -31.50 -9.31
C ASN A 52 10.53 -30.46 -9.15
N LEU A 53 10.56 -29.42 -9.98
CA LEU A 53 9.56 -28.35 -9.99
C LEU A 53 8.21 -28.81 -10.55
N ALA A 54 8.13 -30.01 -11.12
CA ALA A 54 6.89 -30.61 -11.63
C ALA A 54 6.11 -29.66 -12.58
N GLY A 55 6.81 -28.95 -13.45
CA GLY A 55 6.22 -27.97 -14.38
C GLY A 55 5.97 -26.58 -13.80
N SER A 56 6.22 -26.36 -12.51
CA SER A 56 6.11 -25.03 -11.90
C SER A 56 7.18 -24.09 -12.43
N THR A 57 6.90 -22.79 -12.38
CA THR A 57 7.84 -21.74 -12.74
C THR A 57 8.67 -21.31 -11.52
N MET A 58 9.99 -21.25 -11.70
CA MET A 58 10.92 -20.70 -10.70
C MET A 58 11.45 -19.35 -11.15
N VAL A 59 11.44 -18.38 -10.26
CA VAL A 59 12.01 -17.04 -10.46
C VAL A 59 12.86 -16.66 -9.23
N PRO A 60 13.79 -15.69 -9.34
CA PRO A 60 14.45 -15.13 -8.17
C PRO A 60 13.44 -14.54 -7.18
N GLY A 61 13.78 -14.55 -5.91
CA GLY A 61 13.00 -13.85 -4.89
C GLY A 61 12.86 -12.35 -5.23
N PHE A 62 11.68 -11.79 -4.95
CA PHE A 62 11.43 -10.37 -5.20
C PHE A 62 12.29 -9.49 -4.30
N VAL A 63 12.83 -8.43 -4.89
CA VAL A 63 13.48 -7.33 -4.17
C VAL A 63 12.62 -6.10 -4.41
N ASP A 64 11.89 -5.69 -3.38
CA ASP A 64 11.10 -4.46 -3.43
C ASP A 64 12.00 -3.27 -3.11
N ALA A 65 12.33 -2.50 -4.13
CA ALA A 65 13.20 -1.34 -4.01
C ALA A 65 12.47 -0.07 -3.50
N HIS A 66 11.13 -0.10 -3.43
CA HIS A 66 10.31 1.00 -2.96
C HIS A 66 9.08 0.47 -2.22
N THR A 67 9.16 0.44 -0.90
CA THR A 67 8.06 -0.05 -0.05
C THR A 67 7.93 0.81 1.21
N HIS A 68 6.70 0.87 1.74
CA HIS A 68 6.33 1.62 2.95
C HIS A 68 5.78 0.68 4.03
N PRO A 69 6.59 -0.23 4.61
CA PRO A 69 6.08 -1.26 5.53
C PRO A 69 5.49 -0.69 6.81
N LEU A 70 5.97 0.46 7.30
CA LEU A 70 5.39 1.12 8.48
C LEU A 70 3.99 1.66 8.18
N MET A 71 3.81 2.31 7.03
CA MET A 71 2.50 2.81 6.60
C MET A 71 1.51 1.66 6.41
N LEU A 72 1.94 0.55 5.79
CA LEU A 72 1.10 -0.64 5.65
C LEU A 72 0.70 -1.21 7.02
N GLY A 73 1.63 -1.24 7.97
CA GLY A 73 1.35 -1.67 9.34
C GLY A 73 0.33 -0.79 10.06
N GLN A 74 0.39 0.53 9.86
CA GLN A 74 -0.60 1.48 10.37
C GLN A 74 -1.97 1.24 9.74
N CYS A 75 -2.03 1.08 8.41
CA CYS A 75 -3.27 0.81 7.68
C CYS A 75 -3.94 -0.51 8.07
N ALA A 76 -3.22 -1.47 8.64
CA ALA A 76 -3.78 -2.76 9.04
C ALA A 76 -4.89 -2.67 10.10
N SER A 77 -4.96 -1.55 10.85
CA SER A 77 -5.99 -1.27 11.83
C SER A 77 -7.10 -0.33 11.32
N TRP A 78 -7.05 0.09 10.05
CA TRP A 78 -7.99 1.02 9.44
C TRP A 78 -9.02 0.29 8.58
N ALA A 79 -10.11 0.96 8.24
CA ALA A 79 -11.09 0.42 7.29
C ALA A 79 -10.46 0.23 5.91
N ASP A 80 -10.60 -0.95 5.33
CA ASP A 80 -10.20 -1.21 3.95
C ASP A 80 -11.25 -0.65 2.98
N LEU A 81 -10.89 0.37 2.22
CA LEU A 81 -11.73 1.06 1.26
C LEU A 81 -11.44 0.69 -0.19
N THR A 82 -10.53 -0.26 -0.44
CA THR A 82 -10.11 -0.66 -1.80
C THR A 82 -11.25 -1.19 -2.66
N GLY A 83 -12.30 -1.73 -2.02
CA GLY A 83 -13.50 -2.25 -2.67
C GLY A 83 -14.63 -1.26 -2.92
N ALA A 84 -14.50 0.00 -2.45
CA ALA A 84 -15.56 1.00 -2.59
C ALA A 84 -15.76 1.41 -4.05
N GLY A 85 -17.01 1.39 -4.51
CA GLY A 85 -17.42 1.82 -5.86
C GLY A 85 -18.28 3.09 -5.86
N SER A 86 -18.55 3.65 -4.68
CA SER A 86 -19.33 4.88 -4.50
C SER A 86 -19.00 5.56 -3.17
N ILE A 87 -19.43 6.82 -3.01
CA ILE A 87 -19.36 7.54 -1.73
C ILE A 87 -20.19 6.80 -0.66
N ASP A 88 -21.34 6.25 -1.02
CA ASP A 88 -22.17 5.50 -0.07
C ASP A 88 -21.49 4.23 0.42
N ASP A 89 -20.72 3.54 -0.42
CA ASP A 89 -19.90 2.40 -0.02
C ASP A 89 -18.81 2.84 0.97
N LEU A 90 -18.12 3.96 0.72
CA LEU A 90 -17.12 4.50 1.67
C LEU A 90 -17.75 4.76 3.04
N VAL A 91 -18.86 5.47 3.08
CA VAL A 91 -19.57 5.78 4.34
C VAL A 91 -19.99 4.50 5.06
N LYS A 92 -20.50 3.51 4.33
CA LYS A 92 -20.89 2.21 4.89
C LYS A 92 -19.70 1.47 5.50
N LEU A 93 -18.60 1.32 4.76
CA LEU A 93 -17.40 0.60 5.20
C LEU A 93 -16.80 1.26 6.46
N LEU A 94 -16.70 2.58 6.47
CA LEU A 94 -16.19 3.32 7.63
C LEU A 94 -17.08 3.14 8.87
N ARG A 95 -18.41 3.21 8.73
CA ARG A 95 -19.36 2.98 9.82
C ARG A 95 -19.33 1.53 10.31
N GLU A 96 -19.15 0.57 9.44
CA GLU A 96 -19.03 -0.86 9.81
C GLU A 96 -17.75 -1.08 10.61
N HIS A 97 -16.63 -0.51 10.17
CA HIS A 97 -15.36 -0.56 10.86
C HIS A 97 -15.47 0.09 12.27
N ASP A 98 -16.02 1.29 12.36
CA ASP A 98 -16.18 2.01 13.63
C ASP A 98 -16.99 1.22 14.68
N ARG A 99 -18.05 0.51 14.25
CA ARG A 99 -18.86 -0.34 15.15
C ARG A 99 -18.10 -1.51 15.74
N THR A 100 -17.06 -1.99 15.06
CA THR A 100 -16.24 -3.13 15.48
C THR A 100 -14.94 -2.73 16.16
N SER A 101 -14.62 -1.44 16.14
CA SER A 101 -13.44 -0.85 16.76
C SER A 101 -13.79 -0.30 18.15
N ASP A 102 -13.03 -0.69 19.16
CA ASP A 102 -13.16 -0.13 20.53
C ASP A 102 -12.43 1.23 20.66
N SER A 103 -11.92 1.80 19.58
CA SER A 103 -11.14 3.02 19.58
C SER A 103 -12.01 4.27 19.59
N LEU A 104 -11.68 5.21 20.48
CA LEU A 104 -12.20 6.58 20.46
C LEU A 104 -11.37 7.52 19.56
N ASP A 105 -10.33 6.99 18.95
CA ASP A 105 -9.44 7.68 18.02
C ASP A 105 -10.18 8.07 16.72
N PRO A 106 -9.56 8.85 15.83
CA PRO A 106 -10.11 9.14 14.52
C PRO A 106 -10.56 7.86 13.79
N ILE A 107 -11.74 7.92 13.14
CA ILE A 107 -12.19 6.86 12.25
C ILE A 107 -11.33 6.92 11.01
N ARG A 108 -10.54 5.88 10.75
CA ARG A 108 -9.60 5.88 9.63
C ARG A 108 -9.92 4.82 8.60
N GLY A 109 -9.65 5.17 7.33
CA GLY A 109 -9.73 4.24 6.21
C GLY A 109 -8.57 4.46 5.24
N PHE A 110 -8.24 3.42 4.45
CA PHE A 110 -7.18 3.50 3.46
C PHE A 110 -7.61 2.90 2.12
N GLY A 111 -6.93 3.33 1.07
CA GLY A 111 -7.01 2.68 -0.24
C GLY A 111 -8.23 3.08 -1.08
N TYR A 112 -8.93 4.18 -0.75
CA TYR A 112 -9.96 4.68 -1.66
C TYR A 112 -9.32 5.18 -2.96
N ASP A 113 -10.01 4.93 -4.09
CA ASP A 113 -9.61 5.41 -5.41
C ASP A 113 -10.78 6.22 -6.01
N HIS A 114 -10.57 7.54 -6.16
CA HIS A 114 -11.61 8.46 -6.63
C HIS A 114 -12.12 8.13 -8.05
N HIS A 115 -11.27 7.55 -8.92
CA HIS A 115 -11.69 7.09 -10.24
C HIS A 115 -12.74 5.98 -10.22
N ARG A 116 -12.87 5.28 -9.10
CA ARG A 116 -13.84 4.17 -8.92
C ARG A 116 -15.14 4.58 -8.26
N LEU A 117 -15.23 5.81 -7.74
CA LEU A 117 -16.37 6.24 -6.92
C LEU A 117 -17.56 6.77 -7.75
N GLY A 118 -17.45 6.86 -9.08
CA GLY A 118 -18.51 7.38 -9.94
C GLY A 118 -18.79 8.87 -9.73
N THR A 119 -17.80 9.64 -9.34
CA THR A 119 -17.88 11.06 -8.98
C THR A 119 -17.26 11.97 -10.04
N ASP A 120 -17.26 11.57 -11.32
CA ASP A 120 -16.63 12.31 -12.43
C ASP A 120 -15.18 12.71 -12.11
N ASP A 121 -14.39 11.74 -11.58
CA ASP A 121 -13.01 11.91 -11.15
C ASP A 121 -12.80 12.89 -9.97
N ASN A 122 -13.83 13.24 -9.23
CA ASN A 122 -13.70 14.05 -8.04
C ASN A 122 -13.42 13.19 -6.79
N HIS A 123 -12.63 13.74 -5.87
CA HIS A 123 -12.46 13.14 -4.54
C HIS A 123 -13.74 13.29 -3.71
N PRO A 124 -13.95 12.40 -2.70
CA PRO A 124 -14.89 12.67 -1.62
C PRO A 124 -14.56 14.01 -0.94
N THR A 125 -15.52 14.59 -0.26
CA THR A 125 -15.36 15.86 0.45
C THR A 125 -15.54 15.70 1.97
N ALA A 126 -15.28 16.75 2.72
CA ALA A 126 -15.55 16.80 4.15
C ALA A 126 -17.03 16.53 4.46
N ASP A 127 -17.96 17.07 3.64
CA ASP A 127 -19.39 16.84 3.78
C ASP A 127 -19.75 15.36 3.63
N ASP A 128 -19.10 14.65 2.71
CA ASP A 128 -19.30 13.21 2.53
C ASP A 128 -18.85 12.43 3.78
N LEU A 129 -17.73 12.80 4.36
CA LEU A 129 -17.19 12.14 5.53
C LEU A 129 -17.92 12.51 6.83
N ASP A 130 -18.51 13.69 6.93
CA ASP A 130 -19.41 14.06 8.05
C ASP A 130 -20.62 13.12 8.15
N ARG A 131 -21.01 12.50 7.02
CA ARG A 131 -22.04 11.45 7.03
C ARG A 131 -21.63 10.23 7.82
N VAL A 132 -20.33 9.97 8.03
CA VAL A 132 -19.84 8.88 8.90
C VAL A 132 -20.00 9.25 10.35
N ALA A 133 -19.42 10.39 10.76
CA ALA A 133 -19.50 10.98 12.08
C ALA A 133 -19.19 12.48 11.96
N GLY A 134 -20.09 13.34 12.44
CA GLY A 134 -19.89 14.80 12.39
C GLY A 134 -19.17 15.37 13.63
N ASP A 135 -19.09 14.62 14.72
CA ASP A 135 -18.52 15.03 16.01
C ASP A 135 -17.18 14.35 16.34
N ARG A 136 -16.74 13.43 15.48
CA ARG A 136 -15.46 12.73 15.57
C ARG A 136 -14.65 12.91 14.30
N PRO A 137 -13.30 12.95 14.38
CA PRO A 137 -12.47 12.98 13.19
C PRO A 137 -12.68 11.74 12.32
N VAL A 138 -12.80 11.98 11.03
CA VAL A 138 -12.82 10.93 9.98
C VAL A 138 -11.77 11.28 8.95
N GLU A 139 -10.87 10.34 8.68
CA GLU A 139 -9.69 10.53 7.83
C GLU A 139 -9.52 9.33 6.90
N ILE A 140 -9.53 9.55 5.60
CA ILE A 140 -9.31 8.47 4.63
C ILE A 140 -8.10 8.76 3.75
N MET A 141 -7.23 7.77 3.61
CA MET A 141 -6.03 7.85 2.78
C MET A 141 -6.33 7.36 1.36
N HIS A 142 -5.91 8.14 0.39
CA HIS A 142 -5.98 7.77 -1.02
C HIS A 142 -5.08 6.57 -1.35
N ALA A 143 -5.44 5.77 -2.36
CA ALA A 143 -4.70 4.59 -2.79
C ALA A 143 -3.23 4.87 -3.16
N SER A 144 -2.90 6.11 -3.59
CA SER A 144 -1.52 6.51 -3.85
C SER A 144 -0.67 6.68 -2.59
N GLY A 145 -1.27 6.80 -1.40
CA GLY A 145 -0.56 7.15 -0.16
C GLY A 145 -0.12 8.61 -0.05
N HIS A 146 -0.43 9.45 -1.05
CA HIS A 146 0.02 10.86 -1.12
C HIS A 146 -1.03 11.87 -0.65
N GLY A 147 -2.23 11.44 -0.33
CA GLY A 147 -3.30 12.36 0.05
C GLY A 147 -4.33 11.76 0.97
N TYR A 148 -5.02 12.67 1.65
CA TYR A 148 -6.12 12.37 2.54
C TYR A 148 -7.36 13.16 2.17
N VAL A 149 -8.52 12.60 2.49
CA VAL A 149 -9.74 13.38 2.68
C VAL A 149 -10.13 13.28 4.13
N VAL A 150 -10.47 14.41 4.71
CA VAL A 150 -10.79 14.54 6.13
C VAL A 150 -12.09 15.31 6.31
N ASN A 151 -12.83 14.99 7.38
CA ASN A 151 -14.08 15.68 7.68
C ASN A 151 -13.83 17.04 8.38
N HIS A 152 -14.91 17.80 8.62
CA HIS A 152 -14.84 19.11 9.25
C HIS A 152 -14.26 19.06 10.67
N GLU A 153 -14.55 18.01 11.44
CA GLU A 153 -13.99 17.87 12.80
C GLU A 153 -12.48 17.62 12.77
N SER A 154 -11.97 16.85 11.80
CA SER A 154 -10.52 16.68 11.61
C SER A 154 -9.85 18.00 11.24
N MET A 155 -10.42 18.76 10.29
CA MET A 155 -9.89 20.09 9.91
C MET A 155 -9.90 21.05 11.11
N ARG A 156 -10.99 21.09 11.86
CA ARG A 156 -11.10 21.93 13.06
C ARG A 156 -10.02 21.61 14.10
N ARG A 157 -9.78 20.31 14.36
CA ARG A 157 -8.71 19.89 15.30
C ARG A 157 -7.32 20.22 14.80
N ALA A 158 -7.10 20.12 13.50
CA ALA A 158 -5.84 20.47 12.85
C ALA A 158 -5.63 21.99 12.69
N GLY A 159 -6.65 22.81 12.96
CA GLY A 159 -6.59 24.27 12.76
C GLY A 159 -6.56 24.65 11.28
N ILE A 160 -7.17 23.85 10.41
CA ILE A 160 -7.25 24.09 8.96
C ILE A 160 -8.55 24.83 8.66
N ASP A 161 -8.43 26.04 8.10
CA ASP A 161 -9.54 26.92 7.73
C ASP A 161 -9.25 27.71 6.44
N ALA A 162 -10.13 28.68 6.11
CA ALA A 162 -9.98 29.54 4.94
C ALA A 162 -8.67 30.35 4.93
N SER A 163 -8.14 30.68 6.11
CA SER A 163 -6.89 31.46 6.26
C SER A 163 -5.62 30.60 6.20
N THR A 164 -5.73 29.29 6.29
CA THR A 164 -4.60 28.35 6.28
C THR A 164 -3.88 28.41 4.93
N PRO A 165 -2.59 28.79 4.88
CA PRO A 165 -1.87 28.83 3.62
C PRO A 165 -1.57 27.44 3.12
N THR A 166 -1.67 27.22 1.82
CA THR A 166 -1.18 25.98 1.19
C THR A 166 0.34 25.92 1.27
N PRO A 167 0.94 24.91 1.93
CA PRO A 167 2.38 24.81 2.05
C PRO A 167 3.04 24.53 0.68
N PRO A 168 4.31 24.96 0.47
CA PRO A 168 5.05 24.63 -0.75
C PRO A 168 5.12 23.10 -0.97
N GLY A 169 4.75 22.66 -2.17
CA GLY A 169 4.71 21.23 -2.51
C GLY A 169 3.50 20.48 -1.95
N GLY A 170 2.54 21.17 -1.33
CA GLY A 170 1.27 20.62 -0.88
C GLY A 170 0.08 21.12 -1.68
N ARG A 171 -1.08 20.49 -1.49
CA ARG A 171 -2.37 20.90 -2.06
C ARG A 171 -3.46 20.82 -1.01
N ILE A 172 -4.24 21.90 -0.89
CA ILE A 172 -5.50 21.96 -0.13
C ILE A 172 -6.57 22.36 -1.13
N ASP A 173 -7.51 21.48 -1.41
CA ASP A 173 -8.64 21.80 -2.29
C ASP A 173 -9.66 22.64 -1.55
N ARG A 174 -10.25 23.60 -2.30
CA ARG A 174 -11.16 24.59 -1.73
C ARG A 174 -12.44 24.68 -2.55
N THR A 175 -13.50 25.07 -1.87
CA THR A 175 -14.75 25.46 -2.50
C THR A 175 -14.61 26.80 -3.24
N ASP A 176 -15.61 27.18 -4.00
CA ASP A 176 -15.68 28.48 -4.69
C ASP A 176 -15.66 29.67 -3.69
N SER A 177 -16.05 29.44 -2.44
CA SER A 177 -15.98 30.44 -1.35
C SER A 177 -14.60 30.54 -0.70
N GLY A 178 -13.65 29.65 -1.08
CA GLY A 178 -12.30 29.63 -0.54
C GLY A 178 -12.13 28.76 0.72
N GLU A 179 -13.19 28.13 1.20
CA GLU A 179 -13.12 27.19 2.33
C GLU A 179 -12.48 25.87 1.93
N PRO A 180 -11.61 25.25 2.74
CA PRO A 180 -11.10 23.91 2.51
C PRO A 180 -12.26 22.91 2.42
N ASN A 181 -12.23 22.02 1.41
CA ASN A 181 -13.27 21.00 1.20
C ASN A 181 -12.92 19.63 1.79
N GLY A 182 -11.80 19.53 2.52
CA GLY A 182 -11.32 18.31 3.17
C GLY A 182 -10.27 17.54 2.37
N VAL A 183 -10.05 17.86 1.10
CA VAL A 183 -9.07 17.16 0.24
C VAL A 183 -7.69 17.79 0.42
N ILE A 184 -6.71 16.99 0.85
CA ILE A 184 -5.37 17.44 1.25
C ILE A 184 -4.32 16.47 0.67
N PHE A 185 -3.28 17.00 0.00
CA PHE A 185 -2.27 16.18 -0.65
C PHE A 185 -0.83 16.65 -0.34
N ASP A 186 0.09 15.68 -0.44
CA ASP A 186 1.54 15.86 -0.33
C ASP A 186 1.95 16.61 0.94
N ALA A 187 2.79 17.67 0.85
CA ALA A 187 3.26 18.41 2.02
C ALA A 187 2.13 19.04 2.86
N ALA A 188 0.92 19.20 2.33
CA ALA A 188 -0.22 19.68 3.12
C ALA A 188 -0.75 18.63 4.11
N CYS A 189 -0.46 17.34 3.90
CA CYS A 189 -0.82 16.28 4.85
C CYS A 189 -0.14 16.48 6.22
N ASP A 190 1.01 17.15 6.26
CA ASP A 190 1.69 17.47 7.52
C ASP A 190 0.85 18.38 8.45
N LEU A 191 -0.12 19.11 7.91
CA LEU A 191 -1.05 19.94 8.69
C LEU A 191 -2.02 19.11 9.54
N LEU A 192 -2.29 17.86 9.17
CA LEU A 192 -3.20 16.95 9.89
C LEU A 192 -2.58 16.44 11.21
N THR A 193 -1.30 16.65 11.41
CA THR A 193 -0.64 16.38 12.69
C THR A 193 -0.96 17.53 13.64
N GLY A 194 -2.06 17.48 14.37
CA GLY A 194 -2.43 18.52 15.34
C GLY A 194 -1.30 18.89 16.32
N PRO A 195 -1.46 19.91 17.17
CA PRO A 195 -0.41 20.45 18.04
C PRO A 195 0.21 19.44 19.02
N GLU A 196 -0.31 18.24 19.10
CA GLU A 196 0.21 17.14 19.93
C GLU A 196 1.19 16.21 19.20
N GLY A 197 1.55 16.49 17.95
CA GLY A 197 2.71 15.89 17.30
C GLY A 197 2.60 14.39 16.95
N VAL A 198 1.42 13.82 16.95
CA VAL A 198 1.22 12.45 16.44
C VAL A 198 1.18 12.53 14.91
N LYS A 199 2.32 12.29 14.27
CA LYS A 199 2.37 12.12 12.81
C LYS A 199 1.55 10.88 12.43
N ILE A 200 0.65 11.08 11.47
CA ILE A 200 -0.04 10.00 10.77
C ILE A 200 1.00 9.18 9.99
#